data_bd5dd7bc88a723f230e0601917c187e8
#
_entry.id   bd5dd7bc88a723f230e0601917c187e8
#
_cell.length_a   1.000
_cell.length_b   1.000
_cell.length_c   1.000
_cell.angle_alpha   90.00
_cell.angle_beta   90.00
_cell.angle_gamma   90.00
#
_symmetry.space_group_name_H-M   'P 1'
#
loop_
_entity.id
_entity.type
_entity.pdbx_description
1 polymer ?
#
loop_
_entity_poly.entity_id
_entity_poly.type
_entity_poly.pdbx_seq_one_letter_code
_entity_poly.pdbx_strand_id
1 'polypeptide(L)'
;MLIATYKLLAFEHVEQLQRRNVSPDNMIKEPLSEITNNYFRAVIRAVLDNRMDLVRVQVDSDLSMSKKTLDQLVKLKNKKKPTAEMKAAIALIMVVEFGLASMKPYIMEVLDINEQEMKKFMDLFFKARQLGLDEVL
;
A
#
# COMPACT_ATOMS: atom_id res chain seq x y z
N MET A 1 -19.18 -11.39 12.04
CA MET A 1 -19.43 -11.20 10.59
C MET A 1 -18.45 -10.20 9.98
N LEU A 2 -18.35 -9.00 10.48
CA LEU A 2 -17.47 -7.96 9.93
C LEU A 2 -15.97 -8.33 9.95
N ILE A 3 -15.48 -8.92 11.04
CA ILE A 3 -14.09 -9.40 11.17
C ILE A 3 -13.79 -10.49 10.15
N ALA A 4 -14.69 -11.46 9.96
CA ALA A 4 -14.51 -12.54 9.00
C ALA A 4 -14.45 -12.00 7.56
N THR A 5 -15.30 -11.04 7.21
CA THR A 5 -15.29 -10.38 5.91
C THR A 5 -13.97 -9.61 5.68
N TYR A 6 -13.51 -8.91 6.70
CA TYR A 6 -12.26 -8.17 6.62
C TYR A 6 -11.05 -9.11 6.43
N LYS A 7 -11.02 -10.23 7.17
CA LYS A 7 -9.99 -11.28 6.99
C LYS A 7 -10.00 -11.85 5.57
N LEU A 8 -11.19 -12.11 5.02
CA LEU A 8 -11.33 -12.64 3.66
C LEU A 8 -10.77 -11.65 2.64
N LEU A 9 -11.11 -10.37 2.74
CA LEU A 9 -10.56 -9.32 1.85
C LEU A 9 -9.03 -9.22 1.96
N ALA A 10 -8.50 -9.29 3.17
CA ALA A 10 -7.05 -9.26 3.38
C ALA A 10 -6.36 -10.50 2.78
N PHE A 11 -6.96 -11.67 2.94
CA PHE A 11 -6.47 -12.92 2.37
C PHE A 11 -6.50 -12.89 0.84
N GLU A 12 -7.61 -12.48 0.24
CA GLU A 12 -7.74 -12.32 -1.22
C GLU A 12 -6.72 -11.33 -1.78
N HIS A 13 -6.46 -10.24 -1.06
CA HIS A 13 -5.43 -9.28 -1.43
C HIS A 13 -4.05 -9.94 -1.50
N VAL A 14 -3.65 -10.66 -0.45
CA VAL A 14 -2.36 -11.38 -0.41
C VAL A 14 -2.27 -12.41 -1.54
N GLU A 15 -3.33 -13.18 -1.79
CA GLU A 15 -3.36 -14.14 -2.90
C GLU A 15 -3.19 -13.47 -4.26
N GLN A 16 -3.85 -12.33 -4.49
CA GLN A 16 -3.72 -11.59 -5.75
C GLN A 16 -2.30 -11.08 -5.96
N LEU A 17 -1.65 -10.58 -4.90
CA LEU A 17 -0.26 -10.16 -4.96
C LEU A 17 0.67 -11.33 -5.32
N GLN A 18 0.44 -12.50 -4.71
CA GLN A 18 1.21 -13.72 -5.00
C GLN A 18 1.02 -14.18 -6.45
N ARG A 19 -0.21 -14.19 -6.96
CA ARG A 19 -0.52 -14.54 -8.35
C ARG A 19 0.15 -13.63 -9.37
N ARG A 20 0.39 -12.38 -9.02
CA ARG A 20 1.12 -11.38 -9.84
C ARG A 20 2.63 -11.36 -9.57
N ASN A 21 3.15 -12.31 -8.81
CA ASN A 21 4.55 -12.37 -8.39
C ASN A 21 5.03 -11.08 -7.68
N VAL A 22 4.12 -10.39 -7.00
CA VAL A 22 4.49 -9.23 -6.19
C VAL A 22 5.02 -9.72 -4.86
N SER A 23 6.29 -9.50 -4.66
CA SER A 23 6.99 -9.80 -3.39
C SER A 23 7.14 -8.53 -2.54
N PRO A 24 7.45 -8.64 -1.25
CA PRO A 24 7.84 -7.48 -0.44
C PRO A 24 8.99 -6.66 -1.03
N ASP A 25 9.93 -7.30 -1.72
CA ASP A 25 11.03 -6.61 -2.40
C ASP A 25 10.53 -5.74 -3.56
N ASN A 26 9.57 -6.22 -4.31
CA ASN A 26 9.00 -5.52 -5.45
C ASN A 26 8.14 -4.33 -5.01
N MET A 27 7.49 -4.40 -3.85
CA MET A 27 6.68 -3.28 -3.32
C MET A 27 7.47 -2.00 -3.10
N ILE A 28 8.76 -2.12 -2.82
CA ILE A 28 9.65 -0.96 -2.67
C ILE A 28 9.97 -0.35 -4.04
N LYS A 29 10.11 -1.18 -5.06
CA LYS A 29 10.55 -0.79 -6.41
C LYS A 29 9.41 -0.43 -7.36
N GLU A 30 8.28 -1.13 -7.24
CA GLU A 30 7.17 -1.03 -8.18
C GLU A 30 5.87 -0.67 -7.47
N PRO A 31 5.11 0.28 -8.01
CA PRO A 31 3.80 0.64 -7.46
C PRO A 31 2.75 -0.43 -7.74
N LEU A 32 1.84 -0.61 -6.79
CA LEU A 32 0.73 -1.58 -6.85
C LEU A 32 -0.53 -1.02 -7.53
N SER A 33 -0.42 -0.06 -8.40
CA SER A 33 -1.45 0.88 -8.85
C SER A 33 -2.81 0.31 -9.29
N GLU A 34 -2.94 -1.02 -9.47
CA GLU A 34 -4.18 -1.62 -9.98
C GLU A 34 -4.66 -2.86 -9.20
N ILE A 35 -4.03 -3.15 -8.06
CA ILE A 35 -4.36 -4.35 -7.29
C ILE A 35 -5.34 -4.02 -6.16
N THR A 36 -6.53 -4.60 -6.22
CA THR A 36 -7.54 -4.69 -5.15
C THR A 36 -7.96 -3.38 -4.47
N ASN A 37 -8.58 -2.52 -5.22
CA ASN A 37 -9.25 -1.33 -4.67
C ASN A 37 -10.20 -1.64 -3.49
N ASN A 38 -10.84 -2.79 -3.48
CA ASN A 38 -11.78 -3.17 -2.43
C ASN A 38 -11.11 -3.38 -1.08
N TYR A 39 -9.95 -4.03 -1.04
CA TYR A 39 -9.19 -4.18 0.19
C TYR A 39 -8.72 -2.82 0.74
N PHE A 40 -8.13 -1.98 -0.08
CA PHE A 40 -7.67 -0.66 0.33
C PHE A 40 -8.81 0.22 0.82
N ARG A 41 -9.95 0.22 0.13
CA ARG A 41 -11.16 0.94 0.56
C ARG A 41 -11.67 0.44 1.90
N ALA A 42 -11.66 -0.88 2.13
CA ALA A 42 -12.07 -1.47 3.41
C ALA A 42 -11.14 -1.04 4.55
N VAL A 43 -9.82 -1.00 4.33
CA VAL A 43 -8.84 -0.50 5.32
C VAL A 43 -9.10 0.97 5.64
N ILE A 44 -9.25 1.81 4.62
CA ILE A 44 -9.51 3.24 4.79
C ILE A 44 -10.81 3.44 5.56
N ARG A 45 -11.87 2.73 5.21
CA ARG A 45 -13.15 2.81 5.90
C ARG A 45 -13.03 2.41 7.37
N ALA A 46 -12.31 1.33 7.67
CA ALA A 46 -12.05 0.90 9.03
C ALA A 46 -11.33 1.98 9.86
N VAL A 47 -10.34 2.65 9.26
CA VAL A 47 -9.61 3.75 9.92
C VAL A 47 -10.53 4.95 10.15
N LEU A 48 -11.31 5.36 9.17
CA LEU A 48 -12.25 6.49 9.29
C LEU A 48 -13.34 6.25 10.33
N ASP A 49 -13.80 5.01 10.46
CA ASP A 49 -14.80 4.59 11.44
C ASP A 49 -14.17 4.27 12.82
N ASN A 50 -12.87 4.55 12.99
CA ASN A 50 -12.09 4.25 14.21
C ASN A 50 -12.15 2.76 14.61
N ARG A 51 -12.24 1.85 13.64
CA ARG A 51 -12.28 0.41 13.82
C ARG A 51 -10.87 -0.20 13.68
N MET A 52 -9.95 0.26 14.55
CA MET A 52 -8.56 -0.24 14.55
C MET A 52 -8.46 -1.72 14.95
N ASP A 53 -9.48 -2.27 15.58
CA ASP A 53 -9.64 -3.71 15.80
C ASP A 53 -9.62 -4.50 14.48
N LEU A 54 -10.29 -3.99 13.43
CA LEU A 54 -10.28 -4.60 12.10
C LEU A 54 -8.93 -4.49 11.40
N VAL A 55 -8.27 -3.34 11.51
CA VAL A 55 -6.93 -3.14 10.95
C VAL A 55 -5.93 -4.10 11.61
N ARG A 56 -6.01 -4.26 12.93
CA ARG A 56 -5.12 -5.14 13.69
C ARG A 56 -5.29 -6.61 13.33
N VAL A 57 -6.49 -7.03 12.93
CA VAL A 57 -6.76 -8.42 12.49
C VAL A 57 -5.81 -8.86 11.38
N GLN A 58 -5.52 -8.03 10.39
CA GLN A 58 -4.62 -8.40 9.30
C GLN A 58 -3.16 -8.54 9.78
N VAL A 59 -2.75 -7.71 10.75
CA VAL A 59 -1.39 -7.77 11.33
C VAL A 59 -1.24 -9.05 12.16
N ASP A 60 -2.21 -9.32 13.03
CA ASP A 60 -2.18 -10.47 13.93
C ASP A 60 -2.33 -11.81 13.17
N SER A 61 -2.97 -11.79 12.01
CA SER A 61 -3.14 -12.98 11.13
C SER A 61 -2.05 -13.12 10.06
N ASP A 62 -0.97 -12.35 10.14
CA ASP A 62 0.13 -12.32 9.15
C ASP A 62 -0.34 -12.04 7.70
N LEU A 63 -1.37 -11.23 7.55
CA LEU A 63 -1.95 -10.86 6.26
C LEU A 63 -1.58 -9.43 5.82
N SER A 64 -0.75 -8.73 6.58
CA SER A 64 -0.30 -7.37 6.23
C SER A 64 0.92 -7.41 5.31
N MET A 65 0.75 -7.12 4.04
CA MET A 65 1.85 -7.01 3.09
C MET A 65 2.81 -5.87 3.46
N SER A 66 2.30 -4.73 3.95
CA SER A 66 3.13 -3.62 4.42
C SER A 66 4.05 -4.03 5.59
N LYS A 67 3.53 -4.82 6.53
CA LYS A 67 4.33 -5.36 7.63
C LYS A 67 5.40 -6.31 7.11
N LYS A 68 5.07 -7.21 6.18
CA LYS A 68 6.03 -8.13 5.55
C LYS A 68 7.11 -7.39 4.78
N THR A 69 6.75 -6.31 4.08
CA THR A 69 7.72 -5.45 3.37
C THR A 69 8.67 -4.77 4.36
N LEU A 70 8.18 -4.28 5.49
CA LEU A 70 9.02 -3.73 6.55
C LEU A 70 10.00 -4.77 7.10
N ASP A 71 9.52 -5.98 7.41
CA ASP A 71 10.34 -7.07 7.92
C ASP A 71 11.43 -7.49 6.90
N GLN A 72 11.09 -7.51 5.62
CA GLN A 72 12.04 -7.78 4.55
C GLN A 72 13.10 -6.67 4.42
N LEU A 73 12.69 -5.40 4.52
CA LEU A 73 13.61 -4.26 4.48
C LEU A 73 14.61 -4.31 5.63
N VAL A 74 14.17 -4.71 6.84
CA VAL A 74 15.05 -4.93 8.00
C VAL A 74 16.11 -5.97 7.69
N LYS A 75 15.74 -7.10 7.06
CA LYS A 75 16.67 -8.16 6.65
C LYS A 75 17.66 -7.67 5.59
N LEU A 76 17.17 -7.01 4.54
CA LEU A 76 18.01 -6.48 3.46
C LEU A 76 19.04 -5.46 3.94
N LYS A 77 18.70 -4.66 4.94
CA LYS A 77 19.59 -3.67 5.55
C LYS A 77 20.42 -4.23 6.72
N ASN A 78 20.37 -5.54 6.96
CA ASN A 78 21.09 -6.22 8.07
C ASN A 78 20.86 -5.54 9.43
N LYS A 79 19.64 -5.15 9.74
CA LYS A 79 19.26 -4.55 11.02
C LYS A 79 18.58 -5.58 11.92
N LYS A 80 18.67 -5.37 13.24
CA LYS A 80 17.97 -6.21 14.23
C LYS A 80 16.49 -5.85 14.39
N LYS A 81 16.15 -4.58 14.11
CA LYS A 81 14.79 -4.05 14.26
C LYS A 81 14.55 -2.91 13.25
N PRO A 82 13.29 -2.59 12.94
CA PRO A 82 12.98 -1.47 12.06
C PRO A 82 13.48 -0.14 12.60
N THR A 83 14.09 0.67 11.74
CA THR A 83 14.45 2.07 12.04
C THR A 83 13.30 3.01 11.71
N ALA A 84 13.39 4.26 12.17
CA ALA A 84 12.41 5.31 11.85
C ALA A 84 12.34 5.56 10.34
N GLU A 85 13.47 5.58 9.65
CA GLU A 85 13.57 5.76 8.20
C GLU A 85 12.86 4.64 7.44
N MET A 86 13.07 3.39 7.83
CA MET A 86 12.37 2.24 7.24
C MET A 86 10.86 2.33 7.43
N LYS A 87 10.41 2.72 8.62
CA LYS A 87 8.98 2.92 8.89
C LYS A 87 8.40 4.07 8.06
N ALA A 88 9.14 5.17 7.92
CA ALA A 88 8.74 6.30 7.08
C ALA A 88 8.64 5.91 5.60
N ALA A 89 9.57 5.13 5.09
CA ALA A 89 9.54 4.61 3.72
C ALA A 89 8.31 3.73 3.47
N ILE A 90 8.02 2.79 4.37
CA ILE A 90 6.82 1.94 4.25
C ILE A 90 5.54 2.78 4.39
N ALA A 91 5.51 3.76 5.30
CA ALA A 91 4.38 4.66 5.45
C ALA A 91 4.12 5.48 4.16
N LEU A 92 5.17 5.95 3.48
CA LEU A 92 5.05 6.64 2.20
C LEU A 92 4.42 5.72 1.13
N ILE A 93 4.88 4.47 1.04
CA ILE A 93 4.29 3.49 0.14
C ILE A 93 2.80 3.31 0.44
N MET A 94 2.45 3.10 1.72
CA MET A 94 1.05 2.91 2.14
C MET A 94 0.18 4.13 1.78
N VAL A 95 0.63 5.33 2.08
CA VAL A 95 -0.13 6.56 1.79
C VAL A 95 -0.36 6.72 0.29
N VAL A 96 0.65 6.47 -0.54
CA VAL A 96 0.52 6.55 -1.99
C VAL A 96 -0.44 5.49 -2.52
N GLU A 97 -0.28 4.23 -2.13
CA GLU A 97 -1.10 3.12 -2.66
C GLU A 97 -2.57 3.22 -2.17
N PHE A 98 -2.78 3.44 -0.88
CA PHE A 98 -4.13 3.61 -0.33
C PHE A 98 -4.78 4.91 -0.82
N GLY A 99 -4.01 5.99 -0.92
CA GLY A 99 -4.48 7.27 -1.43
C GLY A 99 -4.94 7.18 -2.88
N LEU A 100 -4.17 6.55 -3.76
CA LEU A 100 -4.58 6.32 -5.15
C LEU A 100 -5.82 5.45 -5.24
N ALA A 101 -5.88 4.34 -4.49
CA ALA A 101 -7.01 3.44 -4.51
C ALA A 101 -8.35 4.13 -4.14
N SER A 102 -8.31 5.11 -3.24
CA SER A 102 -9.50 5.79 -2.74
C SER A 102 -9.76 7.15 -3.39
N MET A 103 -8.71 7.90 -3.72
CA MET A 103 -8.81 9.30 -4.13
C MET A 103 -8.60 9.54 -5.63
N LYS A 104 -8.19 8.53 -6.40
CA LYS A 104 -7.89 8.69 -7.83
C LYS A 104 -9.03 9.36 -8.62
N PRO A 105 -10.30 8.92 -8.50
CA PRO A 105 -11.40 9.57 -9.23
C PRO A 105 -11.57 11.05 -8.85
N TYR A 106 -11.45 11.38 -7.58
CA TYR A 106 -11.53 12.76 -7.08
C TYR A 106 -10.36 13.62 -7.61
N ILE A 107 -9.14 13.09 -7.59
CA ILE A 107 -7.94 13.78 -8.09
C ILE A 107 -8.08 14.07 -9.58
N MET A 108 -8.54 13.09 -10.35
CA MET A 108 -8.76 13.24 -11.80
C MET A 108 -9.79 14.34 -12.12
N GLU A 109 -10.88 14.36 -11.39
CA GLU A 109 -11.96 15.34 -11.58
C GLU A 109 -11.49 16.76 -11.21
N VAL A 110 -10.88 16.92 -10.03
CA VAL A 110 -10.45 18.24 -9.54
C VAL A 110 -9.32 18.84 -10.37
N LEU A 111 -8.40 18.01 -10.86
CA LEU A 111 -7.24 18.44 -11.64
C LEU A 111 -7.49 18.35 -13.16
N ASP A 112 -8.70 18.00 -13.59
CA ASP A 112 -9.08 17.86 -15.00
C ASP A 112 -8.10 16.96 -15.79
N ILE A 113 -7.76 15.80 -15.20
CA ILE A 113 -6.85 14.83 -15.82
C ILE A 113 -7.68 13.91 -16.73
N ASN A 114 -7.49 14.02 -18.04
CA ASN A 114 -8.13 13.16 -19.02
C ASN A 114 -7.34 11.85 -19.25
N GLU A 115 -7.93 10.93 -20.04
CA GLU A 115 -7.32 9.63 -20.32
C GLU A 115 -5.96 9.74 -21.06
N GLN A 116 -5.80 10.76 -21.89
CA GLN A 116 -4.56 10.97 -22.66
C GLN A 116 -3.40 11.41 -21.75
N GLU A 117 -3.70 12.18 -20.72
CA GLU A 117 -2.73 12.66 -19.73
C GLU A 117 -2.44 11.63 -18.64
N MET A 118 -3.36 10.68 -18.43
CA MET A 118 -3.33 9.73 -17.33
C MET A 118 -2.01 9.00 -17.22
N LYS A 119 -1.49 8.45 -18.32
CA LYS A 119 -0.23 7.71 -18.30
C LYS A 119 0.92 8.60 -17.83
N LYS A 120 1.05 9.79 -18.40
CA LYS A 120 2.10 10.74 -18.03
C LYS A 120 1.96 11.18 -16.58
N PHE A 121 0.73 11.46 -16.13
CA PHE A 121 0.44 11.79 -14.73
C PHE A 121 0.91 10.68 -13.79
N MET A 122 0.53 9.43 -14.06
CA MET A 122 0.92 8.29 -13.24
C MET A 122 2.44 8.08 -13.23
N ASP A 123 3.11 8.17 -14.37
CA ASP A 123 4.56 8.03 -14.46
C ASP A 123 5.28 9.11 -13.61
N LEU A 124 4.82 10.36 -13.66
CA LEU A 124 5.38 11.45 -12.86
C LEU A 124 5.09 11.27 -11.37
N PHE A 125 3.88 10.84 -11.03
CA PHE A 125 3.48 10.60 -9.65
C PHE A 125 4.32 9.50 -9.00
N PHE A 126 4.52 8.38 -9.70
CA PHE A 126 5.37 7.30 -9.20
C PHE A 126 6.85 7.64 -9.19
N LYS A 127 7.31 8.48 -10.11
CA LYS A 127 8.67 9.03 -10.05
C LYS A 127 8.87 9.86 -8.78
N ALA A 128 7.91 10.70 -8.42
CA ALA A 128 7.97 11.47 -7.17
C ALA A 128 7.99 10.55 -5.94
N ARG A 129 7.18 9.47 -5.93
CA ARG A 129 7.22 8.44 -4.89
C ARG A 129 8.61 7.83 -4.77
N GLN A 130 9.22 7.42 -5.88
CA GLN A 130 10.53 6.78 -5.89
C GLN A 130 11.63 7.73 -5.37
N LEU A 131 11.59 8.99 -5.79
CA LEU A 131 12.53 10.02 -5.28
C LEU A 131 12.39 10.20 -3.76
N GLY A 132 11.16 10.20 -3.24
CA GLY A 132 10.92 10.25 -1.79
C GLY A 132 11.47 9.03 -1.06
N LEU A 133 11.34 7.83 -1.61
CA LEU A 133 11.91 6.61 -1.04
C LEU A 133 13.45 6.63 -1.06
N ASP A 134 14.05 7.05 -2.16
CA ASP A 134 15.50 7.13 -2.32
C ASP A 134 16.12 8.13 -1.34
N GLU A 135 15.42 9.23 -1.04
CA GLU A 135 15.86 10.23 -0.07
C GLU A 135 15.84 9.71 1.38
N VAL A 136 14.87 8.85 1.71
CA VAL A 136 14.68 8.33 3.08
C VAL A 136 15.52 7.07 3.35
N LEU A 137 15.72 6.24 2.35
CA LEU A 137 16.45 4.97 2.47
C LEU A 137 17.91 5.08 2.06
#